data_8b427236682adc4df09aa98cb037a0d3
#
_entry.id   8b427236682adc4df09aa98cb037a0d3
#
_cell.length_a   1.000
_cell.length_b   1.000
_cell.length_c   1.000
_cell.angle_alpha   90.00
_cell.angle_beta   90.00
_cell.angle_gamma   90.00
#
_symmetry.space_group_name_H-M   'P 1'
#
loop_
_entity.id
_entity.type
_entity.pdbx_description
1 polymer ?
#
loop_
_entity_poly.entity_id
_entity_poly.type
_entity_poly.pdbx_seq_one_letter_code
_entity_poly.pdbx_strand_id
1 'polypeptide(L)'
;MNNVFGLDIGTRNVVGTVGYQTDDKGFVVTAQYVREHETRAMLDGQIHDIGRVAKTIKEVKDELEKQTGQPLEEVCIAAAGRVLKTVTTHVEYEYAQESVVTGEDVHTLDLLGIEKAQEALKEVNDTSYKFYCVGYSTVKFFLNDEVFISLEGHKANKIGEDIIVTFLPEDVVDRKSVV
;
A
#
# COMPACT_ATOMS: atom_id res chain seq x y z
N MET A 1 2.17 10.23 -20.52
CA MET A 1 1.38 10.07 -19.27
C MET A 1 1.53 8.61 -18.86
N ASN A 2 1.95 8.36 -17.64
CA ASN A 2 2.05 6.98 -17.15
C ASN A 2 0.65 6.53 -16.71
N ASN A 3 0.12 5.50 -17.37
CA ASN A 3 -1.11 4.87 -16.92
C ASN A 3 -0.87 4.08 -15.65
N VAL A 4 -1.81 4.17 -14.72
CA VAL A 4 -1.85 3.37 -13.49
C VAL A 4 -2.94 2.31 -13.67
N PHE A 5 -2.61 1.06 -13.43
CA PHE A 5 -3.56 -0.03 -13.38
C PHE A 5 -3.81 -0.41 -11.93
N GLY A 6 -5.04 -0.24 -11.47
CA GLY A 6 -5.53 -0.64 -10.16
C GLY A 6 -6.40 -1.88 -10.24
N LEU A 7 -6.20 -2.83 -9.32
CA LEU A 7 -6.98 -4.07 -9.23
C LEU A 7 -7.54 -4.23 -7.82
N ASP A 8 -8.85 -4.28 -7.70
CA ASP A 8 -9.54 -4.62 -6.46
C ASP A 8 -10.06 -6.07 -6.54
N ILE A 9 -9.51 -6.93 -5.67
CA ILE A 9 -9.90 -8.34 -5.57
C ILE A 9 -10.90 -8.46 -4.41
N GLY A 10 -12.16 -8.17 -4.71
CA GLY A 10 -13.25 -8.28 -3.75
C GLY A 10 -13.76 -9.72 -3.60
N THR A 11 -14.62 -9.95 -2.61
CA THR A 11 -15.20 -11.28 -2.34
C THR A 11 -16.10 -11.77 -3.48
N ARG A 12 -16.80 -10.86 -4.16
CA ARG A 12 -17.75 -11.20 -5.23
C ARG A 12 -17.18 -10.94 -6.61
N ASN A 13 -16.48 -9.84 -6.79
CA ASN A 13 -16.01 -9.36 -8.07
C ASN A 13 -14.53 -9.02 -8.02
N VAL A 14 -13.88 -9.09 -9.17
CA VAL A 14 -12.62 -8.40 -9.44
C VAL A 14 -12.94 -7.16 -10.25
N VAL A 15 -12.45 -6.01 -9.80
CA VAL A 15 -12.58 -4.72 -10.49
C VAL A 15 -11.19 -4.27 -10.94
N GLY A 16 -11.01 -4.09 -12.22
CA GLY A 16 -9.81 -3.47 -12.78
C GLY A 16 -10.12 -2.07 -13.28
N THR A 17 -9.24 -1.13 -13.00
CA THR A 17 -9.35 0.29 -13.41
C THR A 17 -8.04 0.78 -13.97
N VAL A 18 -8.05 1.38 -15.14
CA VAL A 18 -6.89 2.02 -15.76
C VAL A 18 -7.15 3.51 -15.88
N GLY A 19 -6.16 4.30 -15.55
CA GLY A 19 -6.27 5.76 -15.62
C GLY A 19 -4.93 6.45 -15.40
N TYR A 20 -4.95 7.76 -15.31
CA TYR A 20 -3.76 8.57 -15.06
C TYR A 20 -4.08 9.77 -14.18
N GLN A 21 -3.06 10.25 -13.47
CA GLN A 21 -3.16 11.44 -12.64
C GLN A 21 -2.99 12.71 -13.49
N THR A 22 -3.81 13.71 -13.22
CA THR A 22 -3.74 15.05 -13.85
C THR A 22 -2.93 16.02 -12.98
N ASP A 23 -2.43 17.12 -13.57
CA ASP A 23 -1.60 18.12 -12.88
C ASP A 23 -2.33 18.82 -11.72
N ASP A 24 -3.65 18.89 -11.76
CA ASP A 24 -4.52 19.44 -10.71
C ASP A 24 -4.86 18.43 -9.60
N LYS A 25 -4.11 17.31 -9.49
CA LYS A 25 -4.29 16.20 -8.56
C LYS A 25 -5.61 15.42 -8.73
N GLY A 26 -6.29 15.59 -9.85
CA GLY A 26 -7.40 14.74 -10.25
C GLY A 26 -6.90 13.38 -10.80
N PHE A 27 -7.79 12.39 -10.87
CA PHE A 27 -7.52 11.10 -11.51
C PHE A 27 -8.55 10.86 -12.61
N VAL A 28 -8.09 10.60 -13.83
CA VAL A 28 -8.95 10.32 -14.98
C VAL A 28 -8.95 8.84 -15.25
N VAL A 29 -10.12 8.20 -15.13
CA VAL A 29 -10.32 6.80 -15.49
C VAL A 29 -10.53 6.71 -17.00
N THR A 30 -9.69 5.90 -17.67
CA THR A 30 -9.74 5.68 -19.11
C THR A 30 -10.41 4.36 -19.48
N ALA A 31 -10.28 3.34 -18.63
CA ALA A 31 -10.94 2.05 -18.80
C ALA A 31 -11.27 1.44 -17.44
N GLN A 32 -12.38 0.71 -17.37
CA GLN A 32 -12.77 -0.06 -16.21
C GLN A 32 -13.47 -1.33 -16.67
N TYR A 33 -13.16 -2.43 -16.00
CA TYR A 33 -13.83 -3.70 -16.22
C TYR A 33 -14.07 -4.43 -14.90
N VAL A 34 -15.23 -5.06 -14.79
CA VAL A 34 -15.67 -5.81 -13.61
C VAL A 34 -16.02 -7.22 -14.00
N ARG A 35 -15.50 -8.19 -13.30
CA ARG A 35 -15.81 -9.60 -13.48
C ARG A 35 -16.20 -10.26 -12.16
N GLU A 36 -17.33 -10.96 -12.16
CA GLU A 36 -17.77 -11.76 -11.02
C GLU A 36 -16.96 -13.07 -10.95
N HIS A 37 -16.55 -13.45 -9.72
CA HIS A 37 -15.87 -14.72 -9.49
C HIS A 37 -16.78 -15.91 -9.82
N GLU A 38 -16.18 -17.01 -10.24
CA GLU A 38 -16.85 -18.30 -10.23
C GLU A 38 -17.22 -18.69 -8.79
N THR A 39 -18.28 -19.48 -8.64
CA THR A 39 -18.79 -19.91 -7.32
C THR A 39 -17.67 -20.50 -6.44
N ARG A 40 -17.55 -20.03 -5.21
CA ARG A 40 -16.58 -20.47 -4.19
C ARG A 40 -15.10 -20.15 -4.48
N ALA A 41 -14.78 -19.23 -5.39
CA ALA A 41 -13.40 -18.77 -5.58
C ALA A 41 -12.89 -17.96 -4.39
N MET A 42 -13.78 -17.14 -3.80
CA MET A 42 -13.54 -16.32 -2.62
C MET A 42 -14.51 -16.66 -1.49
N LEU A 43 -14.03 -16.62 -0.24
CA LEU A 43 -14.84 -16.76 0.98
C LEU A 43 -14.41 -15.70 1.98
N ASP A 44 -15.36 -14.90 2.45
CA ASP A 44 -15.15 -13.90 3.50
C ASP A 44 -13.95 -12.95 3.27
N GLY A 45 -13.69 -12.56 2.02
CA GLY A 45 -12.56 -11.71 1.65
C GLY A 45 -11.22 -12.47 1.51
N GLN A 46 -11.21 -13.78 1.65
CA GLN A 46 -10.03 -14.62 1.47
C GLN A 46 -10.10 -15.43 0.18
N ILE A 47 -8.95 -15.61 -0.47
CA ILE A 47 -8.81 -16.47 -1.65
C ILE A 47 -8.92 -17.92 -1.20
N HIS A 48 -9.98 -18.61 -1.67
CA HIS A 48 -10.23 -20.02 -1.39
C HIS A 48 -9.71 -20.94 -2.51
N ASP A 49 -9.84 -20.47 -3.76
CA ASP A 49 -9.35 -21.18 -4.94
C ASP A 49 -8.51 -20.21 -5.78
N ILE A 50 -7.19 -20.36 -5.66
CA ILE A 50 -6.19 -19.51 -6.32
C ILE A 50 -6.36 -19.56 -7.84
N GLY A 51 -6.56 -20.76 -8.42
CA GLY A 51 -6.66 -20.94 -9.85
C GLY A 51 -7.87 -20.22 -10.46
N ARG A 52 -9.02 -20.26 -9.79
CA ARG A 52 -10.23 -19.56 -10.23
C ARG A 52 -10.08 -18.05 -10.12
N VAL A 53 -9.51 -17.57 -9.02
CA VAL A 53 -9.25 -16.12 -8.84
C VAL A 53 -8.26 -15.62 -9.89
N ALA A 54 -7.16 -16.34 -10.12
CA ALA A 54 -6.18 -16.01 -11.15
C ALA A 54 -6.80 -15.95 -12.56
N LYS A 55 -7.68 -16.89 -12.90
CA LYS A 55 -8.42 -16.87 -14.16
C LYS A 55 -9.29 -15.61 -14.29
N THR A 56 -10.03 -15.25 -13.22
CA THR A 56 -10.87 -14.03 -13.22
C THR A 56 -10.02 -12.77 -13.37
N ILE A 57 -8.88 -12.69 -12.69
CA ILE A 57 -7.94 -11.56 -12.81
C ILE A 57 -7.41 -11.46 -14.24
N LYS A 58 -7.02 -12.60 -14.82
CA LYS A 58 -6.53 -12.64 -16.20
C LYS A 58 -7.59 -12.15 -17.18
N GLU A 59 -8.86 -12.56 -17.04
CA GLU A 59 -9.96 -12.07 -17.88
C GLU A 59 -10.13 -10.55 -17.76
N VAL A 60 -10.02 -9.99 -16.54
CA VAL A 60 -10.09 -8.55 -16.31
C VAL A 60 -8.92 -7.83 -16.98
N LYS A 61 -7.70 -8.33 -16.81
CA LYS A 61 -6.48 -7.77 -17.42
C LYS A 61 -6.59 -7.80 -18.94
N ASP A 62 -6.88 -8.97 -19.53
CA ASP A 62 -6.96 -9.15 -20.99
C ASP A 62 -7.98 -8.19 -21.62
N GLU A 63 -9.12 -7.95 -20.95
CA GLU A 63 -10.13 -7.02 -21.41
C GLU A 63 -9.70 -5.56 -21.35
N LEU A 64 -9.02 -5.17 -20.24
CA LEU A 64 -8.50 -3.82 -20.10
C LEU A 64 -7.35 -3.54 -21.08
N GLU A 65 -6.50 -4.51 -21.37
CA GLU A 65 -5.45 -4.40 -22.39
C GLU A 65 -6.04 -4.18 -23.79
N LYS A 66 -7.17 -4.85 -24.11
CA LYS A 66 -7.91 -4.60 -25.37
C LYS A 66 -8.49 -3.19 -25.43
N GLN A 67 -9.09 -2.71 -24.31
CA GLN A 67 -9.71 -1.38 -24.27
C GLN A 67 -8.67 -0.25 -24.36
N THR A 68 -7.51 -0.43 -23.72
CA THR A 68 -6.45 0.59 -23.69
C THR A 68 -5.46 0.48 -24.85
N GLY A 69 -5.38 -0.67 -25.50
CA GLY A 69 -4.42 -0.96 -26.56
C GLY A 69 -2.97 -1.05 -26.07
N GLN A 70 -2.74 -1.24 -24.77
CA GLN A 70 -1.42 -1.26 -24.13
C GLN A 70 -1.29 -2.45 -23.17
N PRO A 71 -0.10 -3.07 -23.04
CA PRO A 71 0.15 -4.07 -22.02
C PRO A 71 0.11 -3.44 -20.62
N LEU A 72 -0.43 -4.17 -19.65
CA LEU A 72 -0.51 -3.80 -18.25
C LEU A 72 0.48 -4.68 -17.45
N GLU A 73 1.72 -4.19 -17.29
CA GLU A 73 2.82 -4.95 -16.69
C GLU A 73 2.92 -4.74 -15.18
N GLU A 74 2.51 -3.56 -14.69
CA GLU A 74 2.51 -3.19 -13.28
C GLU A 74 1.09 -2.99 -12.78
N VAL A 75 0.82 -3.39 -11.53
CA VAL A 75 -0.51 -3.28 -10.92
C VAL A 75 -0.45 -2.78 -9.48
N CYS A 76 -1.34 -1.86 -9.14
CA CYS A 76 -1.64 -1.48 -7.76
C CYS A 76 -2.80 -2.32 -7.26
N ILE A 77 -2.58 -3.16 -6.25
CA ILE A 77 -3.61 -4.04 -5.71
C ILE A 77 -4.23 -3.43 -4.46
N ALA A 78 -5.56 -3.30 -4.46
CA ALA A 78 -6.31 -3.03 -3.24
C ALA A 78 -6.50 -4.35 -2.48
N ALA A 79 -5.93 -4.40 -1.26
CA ALA A 79 -6.11 -5.52 -0.35
C ALA A 79 -7.27 -5.19 0.60
N ALA A 80 -8.47 -5.69 0.29
CA ALA A 80 -9.55 -5.68 1.29
C ALA A 80 -9.30 -6.80 2.30
N GLY A 81 -9.40 -6.51 3.60
CA GLY A 81 -9.16 -7.59 4.51
C GLY A 81 -9.61 -7.33 5.94
N ARG A 82 -10.43 -8.24 6.46
CA ARG A 82 -10.71 -8.41 7.90
C ARG A 82 -9.45 -8.71 8.70
N VAL A 83 -8.34 -9.01 8.04
CA VAL A 83 -7.05 -9.40 8.62
C VAL A 83 -5.98 -8.31 8.52
N LEU A 84 -6.30 -7.14 7.93
CA LEU A 84 -5.42 -5.99 7.94
C LEU A 84 -5.18 -5.52 9.37
N LYS A 85 -3.93 -5.34 9.72
CA LYS A 85 -3.51 -4.69 10.97
C LYS A 85 -2.91 -3.35 10.62
N THR A 86 -3.39 -2.31 11.29
CA THR A 86 -2.89 -0.95 11.09
C THR A 86 -2.35 -0.46 12.41
N VAL A 87 -1.12 0.02 12.40
CA VAL A 87 -0.43 0.56 13.59
C VAL A 87 -0.02 1.99 13.28
N THR A 88 -0.35 2.90 14.18
CA THR A 88 0.14 4.29 14.12
C THR A 88 1.27 4.45 15.12
N THR A 89 2.40 4.97 14.66
CA THR A 89 3.54 5.25 15.51
C THR A 89 4.07 6.66 15.28
N HIS A 90 4.79 7.17 16.28
CA HIS A 90 5.55 8.40 16.19
C HIS A 90 7.04 8.07 16.30
N VAL A 91 7.86 8.62 15.42
CA VAL A 91 9.31 8.47 15.42
C VAL A 91 9.97 9.83 15.29
N GLU A 92 11.17 9.94 15.87
CA GLU A 92 11.99 11.14 15.81
C GLU A 92 13.45 10.77 15.50
N TYR A 93 14.13 11.69 14.86
CA TYR A 93 15.56 11.62 14.59
C TYR A 93 16.21 12.95 14.95
N GLU A 94 17.23 12.92 15.81
CA GLU A 94 17.99 14.10 16.24
C GLU A 94 19.34 14.15 15.52
N TYR A 95 19.65 15.30 14.97
CA TYR A 95 20.96 15.57 14.36
C TYR A 95 21.98 15.98 15.44
N ALA A 96 23.24 15.59 15.27
CA ALA A 96 24.34 16.03 16.16
C ALA A 96 24.57 17.53 16.10
N GLN A 97 24.21 18.19 15.02
CA GLN A 97 24.24 19.64 14.79
C GLN A 97 23.13 19.99 13.77
N GLU A 98 22.71 21.27 13.78
CA GLU A 98 21.71 21.73 12.79
C GLU A 98 22.12 21.36 11.37
N SER A 99 21.27 20.63 10.67
CA SER A 99 21.54 20.10 9.34
C SER A 99 20.38 20.39 8.39
N VAL A 100 20.67 20.40 7.09
CA VAL A 100 19.64 20.47 6.06
C VAL A 100 19.07 19.07 5.85
N VAL A 101 17.76 18.93 6.02
CA VAL A 101 17.06 17.64 5.83
C VAL A 101 17.11 17.24 4.38
N THR A 102 17.53 16.03 4.12
CA THR A 102 17.61 15.41 2.78
C THR A 102 16.49 14.38 2.58
N GLY A 103 16.26 13.96 1.34
CA GLY A 103 15.33 12.86 1.04
C GLY A 103 15.76 11.53 1.68
N GLU A 104 17.07 11.31 1.89
CA GLU A 104 17.60 10.13 2.60
C GLU A 104 17.23 10.16 4.09
N ASP A 105 17.25 11.34 4.72
CA ASP A 105 16.82 11.48 6.11
C ASP A 105 15.33 11.17 6.28
N VAL A 106 14.48 11.65 5.36
CA VAL A 106 13.05 11.35 5.36
C VAL A 106 12.82 9.86 5.18
N HIS A 107 13.51 9.24 4.22
CA HIS A 107 13.42 7.79 4.01
C HIS A 107 13.89 6.99 5.23
N THR A 108 14.94 7.44 5.91
CA THR A 108 15.41 6.82 7.15
C THR A 108 14.35 6.92 8.25
N LEU A 109 13.67 8.05 8.34
CA LEU A 109 12.58 8.27 9.30
C LEU A 109 11.41 7.32 9.01
N ASP A 110 11.00 7.17 7.74
CA ASP A 110 9.99 6.18 7.31
C ASP A 110 10.36 4.75 7.76
N LEU A 111 11.62 4.34 7.56
CA LEU A 111 12.09 3.01 7.97
C LEU A 111 12.03 2.81 9.49
N LEU A 112 12.43 3.80 10.27
CA LEU A 112 12.32 3.77 11.73
C LEU A 112 10.84 3.64 12.18
N GLY A 113 9.95 4.36 11.51
CA GLY A 113 8.51 4.28 11.76
C GLY A 113 7.94 2.90 11.48
N ILE A 114 8.33 2.29 10.35
CA ILE A 114 7.92 0.93 9.97
C ILE A 114 8.45 -0.10 10.99
N GLU A 115 9.73 0.00 11.39
CA GLU A 115 10.34 -0.90 12.37
C GLU A 115 9.61 -0.81 13.71
N LYS A 116 9.39 0.40 14.23
CA LYS A 116 8.65 0.61 15.48
C LYS A 116 7.22 0.07 15.44
N ALA A 117 6.53 0.26 14.32
CA ALA A 117 5.19 -0.29 14.12
C ALA A 117 5.21 -1.82 14.10
N GLN A 118 6.23 -2.44 13.51
CA GLN A 118 6.39 -3.89 13.49
C GLN A 118 6.68 -4.46 14.89
N GLU A 119 7.45 -3.77 15.70
CA GLU A 119 7.70 -4.14 17.11
C GLU A 119 6.40 -4.06 17.93
N ALA A 120 5.67 -2.94 17.84
CA ALA A 120 4.39 -2.78 18.51
C ALA A 120 3.36 -3.86 18.11
N LEU A 121 3.39 -4.30 16.84
CA LEU A 121 2.52 -5.37 16.37
C LEU A 121 2.88 -6.73 16.98
N LYS A 122 4.18 -7.01 17.21
CA LYS A 122 4.64 -8.25 17.85
C LYS A 122 4.24 -8.33 19.32
N GLU A 123 4.23 -7.21 20.04
CA GLU A 123 3.84 -7.16 21.45
C GLU A 123 2.36 -7.49 21.68
N VAL A 124 1.50 -7.14 20.73
CA VAL A 124 0.04 -7.29 20.83
C VAL A 124 -0.46 -8.64 20.29
N ASN A 125 0.30 -9.28 19.41
CA ASN A 125 -0.12 -10.53 18.77
C ASN A 125 0.73 -11.70 19.26
N ASP A 126 0.05 -12.84 19.47
CA ASP A 126 0.72 -14.11 19.73
C ASP A 126 1.74 -14.42 18.62
N THR A 127 2.96 -14.77 18.98
CA THR A 127 4.16 -14.84 18.14
C THR A 127 4.13 -15.88 17.02
N SER A 128 3.00 -16.55 16.80
CA SER A 128 2.84 -17.60 15.80
C SER A 128 2.65 -17.12 14.36
N TYR A 129 2.28 -15.86 14.15
CA TYR A 129 2.02 -15.33 12.81
C TYR A 129 3.08 -14.29 12.40
N LYS A 130 3.65 -14.48 11.20
CA LYS A 130 4.44 -13.46 10.55
C LYS A 130 3.54 -12.46 9.85
N PHE A 131 3.90 -11.19 9.95
CA PHE A 131 3.22 -10.09 9.28
C PHE A 131 4.20 -9.36 8.37
N TYR A 132 3.73 -9.00 7.19
CA TYR A 132 4.46 -8.19 6.21
C TYR A 132 3.88 -6.80 6.13
N CYS A 133 4.74 -5.78 6.16
CA CYS A 133 4.35 -4.43 5.82
C CYS A 133 3.94 -4.39 4.34
N VAL A 134 2.71 -3.98 4.07
CA VAL A 134 2.17 -3.89 2.70
C VAL A 134 1.94 -2.44 2.27
N GLY A 135 2.10 -1.50 3.17
CA GLY A 135 2.02 -0.09 2.87
C GLY A 135 2.16 0.77 4.12
N TYR A 136 2.55 2.00 3.91
CA TYR A 136 2.60 3.02 4.95
C TYR A 136 2.24 4.39 4.39
N SER A 137 1.90 5.30 5.28
CA SER A 137 1.62 6.69 4.92
C SER A 137 1.96 7.59 6.09
N THR A 138 2.73 8.62 5.84
CA THR A 138 2.98 9.68 6.83
C THR A 138 1.73 10.52 7.02
N VAL A 139 1.34 10.73 8.26
CA VAL A 139 0.17 11.53 8.66
C VAL A 139 0.59 12.97 8.90
N LYS A 140 1.74 13.15 9.58
CA LYS A 140 2.30 14.45 9.91
C LYS A 140 3.81 14.37 9.96
N PHE A 141 4.44 15.43 9.52
CA PHE A 141 5.85 15.69 9.75
C PHE A 141 6.05 16.72 10.87
N PHE A 142 7.17 16.57 11.57
CA PHE A 142 7.59 17.49 12.62
C PHE A 142 9.01 17.99 12.35
N LEU A 143 9.19 19.29 12.42
CA LEU A 143 10.47 19.97 12.30
C LEU A 143 10.71 20.75 13.58
N ASN A 144 11.70 20.36 14.41
CA ASN A 144 11.94 20.96 15.73
C ASN A 144 10.66 21.06 16.58
N ASP A 145 9.86 19.98 16.63
CA ASP A 145 8.58 19.85 17.33
C ASP A 145 7.38 20.60 16.72
N GLU A 146 7.56 21.34 15.63
CA GLU A 146 6.48 22.01 14.93
C GLU A 146 5.99 21.19 13.73
N VAL A 147 4.66 21.20 13.47
CA VAL A 147 4.06 20.46 12.35
C VAL A 147 4.38 21.14 11.03
N PHE A 148 4.91 20.36 10.08
CA PHE A 148 5.25 20.79 8.74
C PHE A 148 4.56 19.92 7.67
N ILE A 149 4.45 20.47 6.45
CA ILE A 149 3.90 19.74 5.29
C ILE A 149 4.98 18.88 4.62
N SER A 150 6.24 19.33 4.66
CA SER A 150 7.39 18.65 4.07
C SER A 150 8.62 18.99 4.88
N LEU A 151 9.56 18.06 5.02
CA LEU A 151 10.80 18.24 5.76
C LEU A 151 11.98 18.60 4.86
N GLU A 152 12.01 18.05 3.63
CA GLU A 152 13.17 18.17 2.74
C GLU A 152 13.51 19.63 2.42
N GLY A 153 14.81 19.95 2.51
CA GLY A 153 15.35 21.28 2.22
C GLY A 153 15.31 22.24 3.41
N HIS A 154 14.63 21.91 4.50
CA HIS A 154 14.60 22.73 5.72
C HIS A 154 15.81 22.44 6.62
N LYS A 155 16.20 23.39 7.46
CA LYS A 155 17.20 23.18 8.49
C LYS A 155 16.54 22.77 9.80
N ALA A 156 17.07 21.75 10.43
CA ALA A 156 16.55 21.22 11.69
C ALA A 156 17.65 20.67 12.60
N ASN A 157 17.39 20.68 13.90
CA ASN A 157 18.11 19.89 14.89
C ASN A 157 17.43 18.54 15.13
N LYS A 158 16.10 18.49 14.91
CA LYS A 158 15.29 17.29 15.08
C LYS A 158 14.20 17.24 14.02
N ILE A 159 13.98 16.05 13.48
CA ILE A 159 12.84 15.73 12.61
C ILE A 159 12.04 14.60 13.21
N GLY A 160 10.75 14.55 12.86
CA GLY A 160 9.86 13.48 13.32
C GLY A 160 8.70 13.27 12.36
N GLU A 161 8.02 12.16 12.53
CA GLU A 161 6.78 11.88 11.84
C GLU A 161 5.82 11.02 12.67
N ASP A 162 4.51 11.27 12.42
CA ASP A 162 3.46 10.32 12.73
C ASP A 162 3.19 9.50 11.47
N ILE A 163 3.36 8.18 11.54
CA ILE A 163 3.21 7.27 10.41
C ILE A 163 2.18 6.19 10.71
N ILE A 164 1.35 5.90 9.73
CA ILE A 164 0.44 4.74 9.73
C ILE A 164 1.07 3.65 8.90
N VAL A 165 1.25 2.47 9.48
CA VAL A 165 1.80 1.29 8.81
C VAL A 165 0.76 0.19 8.78
N THR A 166 0.57 -0.41 7.61
CA THR A 166 -0.40 -1.47 7.38
C THR A 166 0.31 -2.79 7.13
N PHE A 167 -0.18 -3.83 7.80
CA PHE A 167 0.39 -5.17 7.74
C PHE A 167 -0.65 -6.20 7.31
N LEU A 168 -0.19 -7.22 6.59
CA LEU A 168 -0.93 -8.44 6.29
C LEU A 168 -0.20 -9.67 6.84
N PRO A 169 -0.93 -10.68 7.34
CA PRO A 169 -0.31 -11.95 7.71
C PRO A 169 0.23 -12.70 6.48
N GLU A 170 1.27 -13.49 6.69
CA GLU A 170 2.02 -14.23 5.66
C GLU A 170 1.09 -15.07 4.76
N ASP A 171 0.15 -15.78 5.35
CA ASP A 171 -0.78 -16.66 4.63
C ASP A 171 -1.68 -15.89 3.62
N VAL A 172 -1.96 -14.61 3.90
CA VAL A 172 -2.74 -13.74 3.01
C VAL A 172 -1.85 -13.18 1.90
N VAL A 173 -0.62 -12.79 2.23
CA VAL A 173 0.36 -12.30 1.26
C VAL A 173 0.70 -13.39 0.26
N ASP A 174 1.00 -14.61 0.72
CA ASP A 174 1.34 -15.74 -0.12
C ASP A 174 0.21 -16.08 -1.10
N ARG A 175 -1.04 -16.13 -0.61
CA ARG A 175 -2.19 -16.41 -1.48
C ARG A 175 -2.43 -15.34 -2.54
N LYS A 176 -2.19 -14.07 -2.24
CA LYS A 176 -2.37 -12.96 -3.18
C LYS A 176 -1.21 -12.83 -4.16
N SER A 177 0.00 -13.24 -3.77
CA SER A 177 1.20 -13.17 -4.63
C SER A 177 1.22 -14.24 -5.71
N VAL A 178 0.44 -15.32 -5.57
CA VAL A 178 0.40 -16.46 -6.51
C VAL A 178 -0.70 -16.27 -7.58
N VAL A 179 -1.59 -15.31 -7.44
CA VAL A 179 -2.63 -14.96 -8.42
C VAL A 179 -2.16 -13.86 -9.34
#